data_f5713ed1ba479583a965d00e561a1d1c
#
_entry.id   f5713ed1ba479583a965d00e561a1d1c
#
_cell.length_a   1.000
_cell.length_b   1.000
_cell.length_c   1.000
_cell.angle_alpha   90.00
_cell.angle_beta   90.00
_cell.angle_gamma   90.00
#
_symmetry.space_group_name_H-M   'P 1'
#
loop_
_entity.id
_entity.type
_entity.pdbx_description
1 polymer ?
#
loop_
_entity_poly.entity_id
_entity_poly.type
_entity_poly.pdbx_seq_one_letter_code
_entity_poly.pdbx_strand_id
1 'polypeptide(L)'
;MKPGRKSAAELAIVPPADPPKRSPATPIIDPPAHLSDEATAWWRDVLRDYALEAHHLRLLQAASEAWDRMQQARQALADHGGLTFTDPNGNIRAHPCVAMERDARTAFARLLRELDLDAGAPAERSRPPAIHSNRRG
;
A
#
# COMPACT_ATOMS: atom_id res chain seq x y z
N MET A 1 -45.65 -43.50 50.25
CA MET A 1 -44.26 -43.60 49.81
C MET A 1 -44.10 -42.97 48.43
N LYS A 2 -43.63 -41.78 48.42
CA LYS A 2 -43.38 -41.12 47.11
C LYS A 2 -41.94 -41.18 46.80
N PRO A 3 -41.50 -41.71 45.69
CA PRO A 3 -40.14 -41.58 45.25
C PRO A 3 -39.87 -40.11 44.96
N GLY A 4 -38.81 -39.61 45.52
CA GLY A 4 -38.38 -38.24 45.29
C GLY A 4 -38.17 -37.98 43.81
N ARG A 5 -38.92 -37.04 43.31
CA ARG A 5 -38.72 -36.53 41.96
C ARG A 5 -37.34 -35.91 41.89
N LYS A 6 -36.43 -36.60 41.31
CA LYS A 6 -35.21 -35.96 40.92
C LYS A 6 -35.56 -34.95 39.87
N SER A 7 -35.53 -33.74 40.29
CA SER A 7 -35.59 -32.61 39.38
C SER A 7 -34.45 -32.76 38.39
N ALA A 8 -34.77 -33.08 37.15
CA ALA A 8 -33.84 -33.05 36.06
C ALA A 8 -33.58 -31.59 35.66
N ALA A 9 -33.26 -30.77 36.64
CA ALA A 9 -32.81 -29.42 36.42
C ALA A 9 -31.28 -29.36 36.38
N GLU A 10 -30.68 -30.42 35.88
CA GLU A 10 -29.34 -30.27 35.40
C GLU A 10 -29.43 -29.73 33.96
N LEU A 11 -29.92 -28.52 33.89
CA LEU A 11 -29.67 -27.69 32.72
C LEU A 11 -28.16 -27.61 32.62
N ALA A 12 -27.60 -28.35 31.66
CA ALA A 12 -26.23 -28.13 31.26
C ALA A 12 -26.08 -26.64 31.02
N ILE A 13 -25.42 -25.96 31.96
CA ILE A 13 -24.96 -24.60 31.74
C ILE A 13 -23.97 -24.73 30.61
N VAL A 14 -24.46 -24.49 29.40
CA VAL A 14 -23.55 -24.25 28.26
C VAL A 14 -22.73 -23.06 28.69
N PRO A 15 -21.42 -23.19 28.92
CA PRO A 15 -20.62 -22.04 29.23
C PRO A 15 -20.86 -21.01 28.09
N PRO A 16 -21.05 -19.74 28.42
CA PRO A 16 -21.20 -18.73 27.39
C PRO A 16 -20.05 -18.92 26.43
N ALA A 17 -20.36 -19.10 25.16
CA ALA A 17 -19.34 -19.17 24.12
C ALA A 17 -18.37 -18.05 24.37
N ASP A 18 -17.08 -18.37 24.49
CA ASP A 18 -16.05 -17.34 24.64
C ASP A 18 -16.36 -16.23 23.65
N PRO A 19 -16.39 -14.97 24.09
CA PRO A 19 -16.59 -13.88 23.15
C PRO A 19 -15.56 -14.07 22.05
N PRO A 20 -15.94 -13.89 20.78
CA PRO A 20 -15.01 -14.09 19.68
C PRO A 20 -13.73 -13.36 20.07
N LYS A 21 -12.62 -14.09 20.13
CA LYS A 21 -11.32 -13.47 20.37
C LYS A 21 -11.25 -12.33 19.41
N ARG A 22 -11.44 -11.12 19.90
CA ARG A 22 -11.18 -9.93 19.13
C ARG A 22 -9.76 -10.12 18.67
N SER A 23 -9.61 -10.33 17.38
CA SER A 23 -8.30 -10.23 16.75
C SER A 23 -7.66 -9.00 17.35
N PRO A 24 -6.45 -9.08 17.91
CA PRO A 24 -5.84 -7.91 18.54
C PRO A 24 -6.05 -6.76 17.56
N ALA A 25 -6.71 -5.70 18.04
CA ALA A 25 -7.00 -4.54 17.21
C ALA A 25 -5.68 -4.20 16.51
N THR A 26 -5.66 -4.29 15.18
CA THR A 26 -4.47 -3.94 14.40
C THR A 26 -4.07 -2.55 14.89
N PRO A 27 -2.86 -2.36 15.43
CA PRO A 27 -2.49 -1.08 15.97
C PRO A 27 -2.72 -0.04 14.87
N ILE A 28 -3.47 1.00 15.18
CA ILE A 28 -3.66 2.13 14.26
C ILE A 28 -2.29 2.76 14.11
N ILE A 29 -1.69 2.55 12.94
CA ILE A 29 -0.39 3.13 12.62
C ILE A 29 -0.67 4.46 11.92
N ASP A 30 -0.35 5.54 12.62
CA ASP A 30 -0.54 6.87 12.08
C ASP A 30 0.35 7.13 10.87
N PRO A 31 -0.16 7.84 9.87
CA PRO A 31 0.64 8.24 8.72
C PRO A 31 1.73 9.22 9.17
N PRO A 32 2.91 9.22 8.52
CA PRO A 32 3.92 10.24 8.74
C PRO A 32 3.35 11.66 8.57
N ALA A 33 3.67 12.56 9.49
CA ALA A 33 3.09 13.90 9.54
C ALA A 33 3.44 14.79 8.34
N HIS A 34 4.50 14.47 7.61
CA HIS A 34 4.96 15.23 6.45
C HIS A 34 4.25 14.87 5.14
N LEU A 35 3.39 13.87 5.14
CA LEU A 35 2.65 13.47 3.94
C LEU A 35 1.53 14.47 3.63
N SER A 36 1.23 14.64 2.34
CA SER A 36 0.08 15.39 1.90
C SER A 36 -1.23 14.74 2.37
N ASP A 37 -2.33 15.48 2.33
CA ASP A 37 -3.65 14.95 2.66
C ASP A 37 -4.04 13.77 1.77
N GLU A 38 -3.69 13.83 0.48
CA GLU A 38 -3.96 12.76 -0.47
C GLU A 38 -3.16 11.49 -0.14
N ALA A 39 -1.85 11.63 0.12
CA ALA A 39 -1.00 10.51 0.50
C ALA A 39 -1.41 9.94 1.87
N THR A 40 -1.83 10.79 2.80
CA THR A 40 -2.37 10.39 4.10
C THR A 40 -3.65 9.58 3.96
N ALA A 41 -4.57 9.99 3.10
CA ALA A 41 -5.79 9.25 2.82
C ALA A 41 -5.49 7.87 2.24
N TRP A 42 -4.59 7.79 1.26
CA TRP A 42 -4.16 6.53 0.68
C TRP A 42 -3.47 5.61 1.70
N TRP A 43 -2.63 6.15 2.57
CA TRP A 43 -2.01 5.41 3.67
C TRP A 43 -3.05 4.72 4.55
N ARG A 44 -4.08 5.47 4.95
CA ARG A 44 -5.17 4.93 5.78
C ARG A 44 -5.98 3.87 5.06
N ASP A 45 -6.25 4.06 3.78
CA ASP A 45 -6.99 3.10 2.95
C ASP A 45 -6.23 1.78 2.84
N VAL A 46 -4.93 1.83 2.59
CA VAL A 46 -4.08 0.63 2.51
C VAL A 46 -4.07 -0.12 3.85
N LEU A 47 -3.89 0.59 4.96
CA LEU A 47 -3.85 -0.04 6.29
C LEU A 47 -5.23 -0.54 6.77
N ARG A 48 -6.32 -0.01 6.22
CA ARG A 48 -7.65 -0.54 6.47
C ARG A 48 -7.84 -1.89 5.78
N ASP A 49 -7.35 -2.02 4.57
CA ASP A 49 -7.62 -3.14 3.69
C ASP A 49 -6.56 -4.26 3.78
N TYR A 50 -5.35 -3.94 4.24
CA TYR A 50 -4.21 -4.86 4.29
C TYR A 50 -3.51 -4.86 5.64
N ALA A 51 -3.13 -6.05 6.11
CA ALA A 51 -2.24 -6.20 7.26
C ALA A 51 -0.78 -6.16 6.78
N LEU A 52 -0.06 -5.10 7.10
CA LEU A 52 1.31 -4.88 6.67
C LEU A 52 2.31 -5.18 7.77
N GLU A 53 3.39 -5.87 7.43
CA GLU A 53 4.55 -6.05 8.29
C GLU A 53 5.45 -4.80 8.29
N ALA A 54 6.38 -4.72 9.24
CA ALA A 54 7.21 -3.53 9.42
C ALA A 54 7.98 -3.09 8.16
N HIS A 55 8.45 -4.03 7.36
CA HIS A 55 9.16 -3.70 6.12
C HIS A 55 8.20 -3.19 5.03
N HIS A 56 6.97 -3.70 4.97
CA HIS A 56 5.94 -3.18 4.07
C HIS A 56 5.50 -1.76 4.44
N LEU A 57 5.47 -1.43 5.73
CA LEU A 57 5.18 -0.06 6.18
C LEU A 57 6.24 0.94 5.70
N ARG A 58 7.50 0.53 5.67
CA ARG A 58 8.59 1.35 5.10
C ARG A 58 8.43 1.54 3.60
N LEU A 59 8.03 0.50 2.87
CA LEU A 59 7.71 0.60 1.45
C LEU A 59 6.50 1.50 1.19
N LEU A 60 5.47 1.39 2.01
CA LEU A 60 4.30 2.25 1.93
C LEU A 60 4.66 3.73 2.18
N GLN A 61 5.52 4.00 3.16
CA GLN A 61 6.02 5.35 3.41
C GLN A 61 6.79 5.88 2.19
N ALA A 62 7.74 5.11 1.69
CA ALA A 62 8.53 5.52 0.53
C ALA A 62 7.66 5.75 -0.72
N ALA A 63 6.63 4.92 -0.92
CA ALA A 63 5.67 5.09 -2.01
C ALA A 63 4.83 6.36 -1.84
N SER A 64 4.36 6.64 -0.62
CA SER A 64 3.61 7.87 -0.30
C SER A 64 4.45 9.12 -0.55
N GLU A 65 5.71 9.10 -0.13
CA GLU A 65 6.66 10.20 -0.36
C GLU A 65 6.99 10.38 -1.84
N ALA A 66 7.12 9.29 -2.60
CA ALA A 66 7.33 9.36 -4.04
C ALA A 66 6.13 9.98 -4.75
N TRP A 67 4.92 9.63 -4.35
CA TRP A 67 3.69 10.24 -4.83
C TRP A 67 3.68 11.75 -4.59
N ASP A 68 3.93 12.17 -3.36
CA ASP A 68 3.95 13.58 -2.99
C ASP A 68 5.00 14.36 -3.78
N ARG A 69 6.20 13.80 -3.94
CA ARG A 69 7.26 14.42 -4.73
C ARG A 69 6.88 14.57 -6.20
N MET A 70 6.21 13.57 -6.76
CA MET A 70 5.69 13.63 -8.13
C MET A 70 4.68 14.80 -8.28
N GLN A 71 3.75 14.93 -7.33
CA GLN A 71 2.76 16.00 -7.36
C GLN A 71 3.42 17.38 -7.17
N GLN A 72 4.37 17.50 -6.27
CA GLN A 72 5.14 18.74 -6.07
C GLN A 72 5.89 19.16 -7.34
N ALA A 73 6.53 18.22 -8.02
CA ALA A 73 7.23 18.51 -9.27
C ALA A 73 6.25 18.94 -10.37
N ARG A 74 5.09 18.29 -10.49
CA ARG A 74 4.03 18.69 -11.41
C ARG A 74 3.52 20.11 -11.13
N GLN A 75 3.29 20.42 -9.87
CA GLN A 75 2.83 21.75 -9.47
C GLN A 75 3.90 22.81 -9.78
N ALA A 76 5.17 22.54 -9.50
CA ALA A 76 6.25 23.45 -9.83
C ALA A 76 6.36 23.72 -11.35
N LEU A 77 6.17 22.70 -12.19
CA LEU A 77 6.12 22.85 -13.65
C LEU A 77 4.91 23.66 -14.10
N ALA A 78 3.75 23.44 -13.49
CA ALA A 78 2.55 24.22 -13.79
C ALA A 78 2.72 25.69 -13.42
N ASP A 79 3.31 25.98 -12.27
CA ASP A 79 3.59 27.33 -11.80
C ASP A 79 4.63 28.03 -12.66
N HIS A 80 5.63 27.29 -13.16
CA HIS A 80 6.65 27.79 -14.09
C HIS A 80 6.06 28.08 -15.47
N GLY A 81 5.05 27.34 -15.89
CA GLY A 81 4.35 27.51 -17.15
C GLY A 81 5.03 26.84 -18.36
N GLY A 82 6.00 25.93 -18.15
CA GLY A 82 6.68 25.22 -19.23
C GLY A 82 7.67 24.18 -18.74
N LEU A 83 8.16 23.36 -19.67
CA LEU A 83 9.11 22.29 -19.38
C LEU A 83 10.58 22.70 -19.52
N THR A 84 10.81 23.89 -20.03
CA THR A 84 12.17 24.43 -20.29
C THR A 84 12.32 25.82 -19.69
N PHE A 85 13.55 26.21 -19.48
CA PHE A 85 13.92 27.57 -19.11
C PHE A 85 15.18 27.99 -19.86
N THR A 86 15.41 29.28 -19.95
CA THR A 86 16.63 29.84 -20.54
C THR A 86 17.60 30.18 -19.43
N ASP A 87 18.82 29.65 -19.49
CA ASP A 87 19.85 29.93 -18.51
C ASP A 87 20.45 31.35 -18.73
N PRO A 88 21.27 31.86 -17.78
CA PRO A 88 21.90 33.17 -17.92
C PRO A 88 22.77 33.33 -19.18
N ASN A 89 23.23 32.24 -19.76
CA ASN A 89 24.05 32.23 -20.98
C ASN A 89 23.20 32.16 -22.28
N GLY A 90 21.87 32.17 -22.15
CA GLY A 90 20.95 32.12 -23.28
C GLY A 90 20.66 30.71 -23.81
N ASN A 91 21.09 29.64 -23.10
CA ASN A 91 20.82 28.28 -23.52
C ASN A 91 19.47 27.81 -23.01
N ILE A 92 18.72 27.07 -23.83
CA ILE A 92 17.48 26.42 -23.42
C ILE A 92 17.83 25.13 -22.70
N ARG A 93 17.30 24.97 -21.47
CA ARG A 93 17.50 23.80 -20.64
C ARG A 93 16.17 23.24 -20.16
N ALA A 94 16.14 21.92 -19.93
CA ALA A 94 15.00 21.29 -19.28
C ALA A 94 14.86 21.78 -17.84
N HIS A 95 13.63 22.07 -17.42
CA HIS A 95 13.36 22.42 -16.02
C HIS A 95 13.70 21.22 -15.11
N PRO A 96 14.41 21.45 -13.98
CA PRO A 96 14.81 20.35 -13.08
C PRO A 96 13.67 19.45 -12.62
N CYS A 97 12.48 20.00 -12.44
CA CYS A 97 11.29 19.24 -12.04
C CYS A 97 10.79 18.24 -13.06
N VAL A 98 11.21 18.33 -14.34
CA VAL A 98 10.90 17.30 -15.35
C VAL A 98 11.54 15.96 -14.98
N ALA A 99 12.81 15.97 -14.61
CA ALA A 99 13.51 14.77 -14.18
C ALA A 99 12.98 14.29 -12.81
N MET A 100 12.72 15.22 -11.88
CA MET A 100 12.20 14.90 -10.55
C MET A 100 10.83 14.22 -10.63
N GLU A 101 9.94 14.69 -11.49
CA GLU A 101 8.62 14.09 -11.71
C GLU A 101 8.74 12.69 -12.31
N ARG A 102 9.56 12.54 -13.33
CA ARG A 102 9.80 11.24 -13.98
C ARG A 102 10.39 10.23 -12.99
N ASP A 103 11.39 10.61 -12.22
CA ASP A 103 12.08 9.72 -11.29
C ASP A 103 11.16 9.34 -10.12
N ALA A 104 10.37 10.27 -9.62
CA ALA A 104 9.38 10.02 -8.58
C ALA A 104 8.27 9.08 -9.06
N ARG A 105 7.78 9.26 -10.28
CA ARG A 105 6.79 8.36 -10.90
C ARG A 105 7.33 6.94 -11.06
N THR A 106 8.56 6.81 -11.52
CA THR A 106 9.23 5.51 -11.67
C THR A 106 9.44 4.83 -10.31
N ALA A 107 9.88 5.58 -9.30
CA ALA A 107 10.04 5.09 -7.94
C ALA A 107 8.71 4.62 -7.35
N PHE A 108 7.65 5.40 -7.51
CA PHE A 108 6.31 5.04 -7.06
C PHE A 108 5.83 3.72 -7.68
N ALA A 109 5.95 3.57 -9.00
CA ALA A 109 5.54 2.36 -9.71
C ALA A 109 6.32 1.12 -9.26
N ARG A 110 7.62 1.26 -8.98
CA ARG A 110 8.44 0.17 -8.46
C ARG A 110 8.04 -0.21 -7.03
N LEU A 111 7.84 0.77 -6.17
CA LEU A 111 7.45 0.56 -4.77
C LEU A 111 6.07 -0.07 -4.66
N LEU A 112 5.12 0.30 -5.52
CA LEU A 112 3.81 -0.38 -5.59
C LEU A 112 3.97 -1.86 -5.95
N ARG A 113 4.87 -2.17 -6.86
CA ARG A 113 5.15 -3.56 -7.25
C ARG A 113 5.79 -4.35 -6.12
N GLU A 114 6.72 -3.74 -5.38
CA GLU A 114 7.36 -4.36 -4.21
C GLU A 114 6.38 -4.53 -3.03
N LEU A 115 5.43 -3.62 -2.87
CA LEU A 115 4.36 -3.72 -1.88
C LEU A 115 3.43 -4.90 -2.15
N ASP A 116 3.24 -5.27 -3.42
CA ASP A 116 2.43 -6.41 -3.88
C ASP A 116 1.07 -6.53 -3.17
N LEU A 117 0.33 -5.44 -3.16
CA LEU A 117 -0.96 -5.35 -2.47
C LEU A 117 -2.03 -6.30 -3.05
N ASP A 118 -1.81 -6.83 -4.25
CA ASP A 118 -2.70 -7.79 -4.90
C ASP A 118 -2.43 -9.25 -4.50
N ALA A 119 -1.46 -9.50 -3.64
CA ALA A 119 -1.07 -10.86 -3.21
C ALA A 119 -2.13 -11.58 -2.36
N GLY A 120 -3.31 -11.00 -2.18
CA GLY A 120 -4.46 -11.63 -1.51
C GLY A 120 -5.19 -12.69 -2.33
N ALA A 121 -4.95 -12.77 -3.64
CA ALA A 121 -5.36 -13.90 -4.47
C ALA A 121 -4.11 -14.57 -5.02
N PRO A 122 -3.99 -15.92 -5.01
CA PRO A 122 -2.94 -16.56 -5.76
C PRO A 122 -3.19 -16.24 -7.23
N ALA A 123 -2.64 -15.13 -7.68
CA ALA A 123 -2.54 -14.87 -9.08
C ALA A 123 -1.69 -16.02 -9.62
N GLU A 124 -2.30 -16.88 -10.37
CA GLU A 124 -1.61 -17.80 -11.26
C GLU A 124 -0.61 -16.91 -12.01
N ARG A 125 0.64 -16.93 -11.56
CA ARG A 125 1.69 -16.19 -12.25
C ARG A 125 1.69 -16.75 -13.65
N SER A 126 1.14 -16.00 -14.58
CA SER A 126 1.24 -16.28 -16.00
C SER A 126 2.73 -16.43 -16.29
N ARG A 127 3.18 -17.67 -16.30
CA ARG A 127 4.56 -17.99 -16.66
C ARG A 127 4.74 -17.50 -18.08
N PRO A 128 5.66 -16.59 -18.35
CA PRO A 128 5.91 -16.21 -19.73
C PRO A 128 6.11 -17.47 -20.57
N PRO A 129 5.53 -17.55 -21.75
CA PRO A 129 5.68 -18.72 -22.59
C PRO A 129 7.16 -19.01 -22.76
N ALA A 130 7.56 -20.25 -22.48
CA ALA A 130 8.94 -20.67 -22.64
C ALA A 130 9.37 -20.40 -24.10
N ILE A 131 10.41 -19.60 -24.25
CA ILE A 131 11.01 -19.38 -25.56
C ILE A 131 11.61 -20.71 -25.98
N HIS A 132 10.95 -21.40 -26.88
CA HIS A 132 11.52 -22.57 -27.52
C HIS A 132 12.76 -22.11 -28.29
N SER A 133 13.94 -22.44 -27.79
CA SER A 133 15.15 -22.25 -28.56
C SER A 133 15.06 -23.11 -29.80
N ASN A 134 14.94 -22.48 -30.93
CA ASN A 134 14.99 -23.15 -32.24
C ASN A 134 16.45 -23.54 -32.55
N ARG A 135 16.94 -24.56 -31.81
CA ARG A 135 18.23 -25.16 -32.11
C ARG A 135 17.98 -26.18 -33.19
N ARG A 136 18.04 -25.72 -34.43
CA ARG A 136 18.29 -26.65 -35.54
C ARG A 136 19.73 -27.12 -35.43
N GLY A 137 19.86 -28.39 -35.07
CA GLY A 137 21.10 -29.11 -35.26
C GLY A 137 21.31 -29.41 -36.73
#